data_6607784b5422953064141de6da132062
#
_entry.id   6607784b5422953064141de6da132062
#
_cell.length_a   1.000
_cell.length_b   1.000
_cell.length_c   1.000
_cell.angle_alpha   90.00
_cell.angle_beta   90.00
_cell.angle_gamma   90.00
#
_symmetry.space_group_name_H-M   'P 1'
#
loop_
_entity.id
_entity.type
_entity.pdbx_description
1 polymer ?
#
loop_
_entity_poly.entity_id
_entity_poly.type
_entity_poly.pdbx_seq_one_letter_code
_entity_poly.pdbx_strand_id
1 'polypeptide(L)'
;MEPTKQQVILVIGGAGYVGEMLCHQLSLRDDVKTVIALDKEPQSDFSRSLEKVVYLQHNMADAGWEELVAAYAPDTVIHTAWQIRAMYGQSDEQWRWNVDGSNRVFDFALTTSGIERLIYFSTASSYSARKDNRFAHLFTEEEGFRDDDYIYAEEKKITEEYLRKKYEAAKAAGKPVPQVSVVRPAAITGPRGRYMRIRFGLQSALQGNLRGGVVNRMVTLLTSFVPATKGWVRQFIHEDDVNDIVMMLTFNDLPWEYDVFNITPVSDPVYAKDMAQAVEKKILPIQPWMARSAFWFFWHTTRGRIPTCPGSWRFYSYPLLMDGEKLAEIYTCQYTSKDAFQYTDGRYESYVPETKQRSRPASLAAAELER
;
A
#
# COMPACT_ATOMS: atom_id res chain seq x y z
N MET A 1 26.42 28.56 -10.45
CA MET A 1 25.33 27.67 -10.03
C MET A 1 25.59 27.35 -8.58
N GLU A 2 24.72 27.72 -7.69
CA GLU A 2 24.82 27.29 -6.29
C GLU A 2 24.73 25.77 -6.26
N PRO A 3 25.52 25.09 -5.42
CA PRO A 3 25.43 23.65 -5.29
C PRO A 3 24.02 23.29 -4.82
N THR A 4 23.32 22.48 -5.58
CA THR A 4 22.00 21.98 -5.20
C THR A 4 22.12 21.28 -3.84
N LYS A 5 21.32 21.71 -2.84
CA LYS A 5 21.32 21.09 -1.50
C LYS A 5 21.03 19.58 -1.70
N GLN A 6 21.99 18.74 -1.33
CA GLN A 6 21.79 17.30 -1.36
C GLN A 6 20.91 16.87 -0.18
N GLN A 7 19.85 16.15 -0.46
CA GLN A 7 18.86 15.73 0.53
C GLN A 7 19.27 14.45 1.25
N VAL A 8 18.86 14.35 2.51
CA VAL A 8 18.94 13.13 3.33
C VAL A 8 17.52 12.68 3.65
N ILE A 9 17.14 11.51 3.17
CA ILE A 9 15.75 11.06 3.21
C ILE A 9 15.63 9.82 4.09
N LEU A 10 14.74 9.88 5.07
CA LEU A 10 14.37 8.75 5.92
C LEU A 10 13.16 8.01 5.32
N VAL A 11 13.31 6.73 5.04
CA VAL A 11 12.24 5.83 4.60
C VAL A 11 11.94 4.82 5.72
N ILE A 12 10.80 4.99 6.39
CA ILE A 12 10.29 4.03 7.38
C ILE A 12 9.52 2.93 6.64
N GLY A 13 9.93 1.68 6.82
CA GLY A 13 9.41 0.54 6.06
C GLY A 13 10.30 0.18 4.85
N GLY A 14 11.61 0.45 4.96
CA GLY A 14 12.57 0.30 3.86
C GLY A 14 12.77 -1.11 3.32
N ALA A 15 12.38 -2.17 4.08
CA ALA A 15 12.37 -3.55 3.59
C ALA A 15 11.00 -3.97 3.00
N GLY A 16 9.98 -3.12 3.13
CA GLY A 16 8.66 -3.35 2.56
C GLY A 16 8.64 -3.16 1.04
N TYR A 17 7.56 -3.62 0.40
CA TYR A 17 7.38 -3.54 -1.06
C TYR A 17 7.59 -2.12 -1.61
N VAL A 18 6.84 -1.14 -1.08
CA VAL A 18 6.92 0.25 -1.52
C VAL A 18 8.22 0.90 -1.04
N GLY A 19 8.61 0.65 0.23
CA GLY A 19 9.81 1.26 0.81
C GLY A 19 11.10 0.86 0.08
N GLU A 20 11.28 -0.42 -0.25
CA GLU A 20 12.46 -0.88 -1.00
C GLU A 20 12.53 -0.27 -2.41
N MET A 21 11.37 -0.14 -3.06
CA MET A 21 11.25 0.51 -4.37
C MET A 21 11.64 1.99 -4.30
N LEU A 22 11.14 2.70 -3.29
CA LEU A 22 11.50 4.11 -3.05
C LEU A 22 12.98 4.28 -2.71
N CYS A 23 13.53 3.44 -1.82
CA CYS A 23 14.97 3.47 -1.50
C CYS A 23 15.84 3.33 -2.76
N HIS A 24 15.45 2.43 -3.67
CA HIS A 24 16.16 2.28 -4.93
C HIS A 24 16.08 3.55 -5.78
N GLN A 25 14.89 4.08 -6.05
CA GLN A 25 14.73 5.25 -6.90
C GLN A 25 15.40 6.51 -6.32
N LEU A 26 15.30 6.70 -5.02
CA LEU A 26 15.99 7.77 -4.31
C LEU A 26 17.50 7.65 -4.40
N SER A 27 18.03 6.43 -4.33
CA SER A 27 19.50 6.19 -4.43
C SER A 27 20.09 6.51 -5.80
N LEU A 28 19.29 6.52 -6.86
CA LEU A 28 19.72 6.85 -8.22
C LEU A 28 19.84 8.36 -8.49
N ARG A 29 19.31 9.21 -7.61
CA ARG A 29 19.27 10.65 -7.82
C ARG A 29 20.57 11.32 -7.36
N ASP A 30 21.04 12.29 -8.13
CA ASP A 30 22.26 13.06 -7.80
C ASP A 30 22.03 14.08 -6.67
N ASP A 31 20.79 14.56 -6.52
CA ASP A 31 20.37 15.48 -5.46
C ASP A 31 20.06 14.78 -4.12
N VAL A 32 20.21 13.46 -4.04
CA VAL A 32 20.11 12.67 -2.81
C VAL A 32 21.50 12.24 -2.36
N LYS A 33 21.86 12.64 -1.14
CA LYS A 33 23.11 12.27 -0.47
C LYS A 33 23.02 10.89 0.17
N THR A 34 21.96 10.65 0.94
CA THR A 34 21.79 9.46 1.74
C THR A 34 20.31 9.11 1.84
N VAL A 35 19.99 7.84 1.73
CA VAL A 35 18.68 7.27 2.03
C VAL A 35 18.83 6.42 3.28
N ILE A 36 18.16 6.80 4.36
CA ILE A 36 18.12 6.02 5.60
C ILE A 36 16.91 5.10 5.52
N ALA A 37 17.13 3.80 5.39
CA ALA A 37 16.07 2.80 5.36
C ALA A 37 15.92 2.19 6.75
N LEU A 38 14.80 2.45 7.43
CA LEU A 38 14.50 1.88 8.75
C LEU A 38 13.40 0.83 8.63
N ASP A 39 13.66 -0.38 9.10
CA ASP A 39 12.68 -1.47 9.14
C ASP A 39 13.04 -2.49 10.23
N LYS A 40 12.02 -3.18 10.77
CA LYS A 40 12.23 -4.29 11.72
C LYS A 40 12.73 -5.57 11.04
N GLU A 41 12.42 -5.74 9.76
CA GLU A 41 12.84 -6.89 8.97
C GLU A 41 14.32 -6.77 8.57
N PRO A 42 15.01 -7.89 8.28
CA PRO A 42 16.39 -7.84 7.84
C PRO A 42 16.52 -7.20 6.45
N GLN A 43 17.66 -6.53 6.22
CA GLN A 43 17.99 -5.93 4.93
C GLN A 43 18.05 -7.00 3.82
N SER A 44 17.40 -6.75 2.69
CA SER A 44 17.47 -7.61 1.52
C SER A 44 18.83 -7.52 0.83
N ASP A 45 19.19 -8.56 0.06
CA ASP A 45 20.43 -8.54 -0.74
C ASP A 45 20.40 -7.41 -1.80
N PHE A 46 19.22 -7.13 -2.34
CA PHE A 46 19.03 -6.01 -3.26
C PHE A 46 19.32 -4.68 -2.58
N SER A 47 18.73 -4.43 -1.41
CA SER A 47 18.98 -3.19 -0.64
C SER A 47 20.45 -3.01 -0.27
N ARG A 48 21.20 -4.12 -0.01
CA ARG A 48 22.65 -4.07 0.27
C ARG A 48 23.47 -3.60 -0.91
N SER A 49 22.99 -3.76 -2.13
CA SER A 49 23.69 -3.31 -3.34
C SER A 49 23.55 -1.82 -3.63
N LEU A 50 22.73 -1.10 -2.86
CA LEU A 50 22.44 0.32 -3.07
C LEU A 50 23.43 1.18 -2.25
N GLU A 51 24.40 1.80 -2.92
CA GLU A 51 25.52 2.52 -2.28
C GLU A 51 25.07 3.69 -1.37
N LYS A 52 23.99 4.41 -1.71
CA LYS A 52 23.49 5.53 -0.92
C LYS A 52 22.54 5.13 0.22
N VAL A 53 22.24 3.83 0.36
CA VAL A 53 21.29 3.35 1.37
C VAL A 53 22.00 2.92 2.64
N VAL A 54 21.72 3.61 3.73
CA VAL A 54 22.08 3.22 5.08
C VAL A 54 20.89 2.49 5.69
N TYR A 55 21.08 1.23 6.06
CA TYR A 55 20.02 0.40 6.61
C TYR A 55 20.11 0.31 8.14
N LEU A 56 19.02 0.68 8.81
CA LEU A 56 18.86 0.57 10.26
C LEU A 56 17.80 -0.50 10.56
N GLN A 57 18.23 -1.66 11.03
CA GLN A 57 17.30 -2.72 11.44
C GLN A 57 16.75 -2.39 12.81
N HIS A 58 15.57 -1.78 12.87
CA HIS A 58 14.92 -1.37 14.09
C HIS A 58 13.40 -1.34 13.95
N ASN A 59 12.67 -1.71 14.99
CA ASN A 59 11.22 -1.54 15.00
C ASN A 59 10.88 -0.08 15.32
N MET A 60 10.09 0.57 14.47
CA MET A 60 9.69 1.97 14.67
C MET A 60 8.88 2.20 15.96
N ALA A 61 8.29 1.13 16.54
CA ALA A 61 7.57 1.21 17.82
C ALA A 61 8.48 1.19 19.03
N ASP A 62 9.75 0.80 18.87
CA ASP A 62 10.73 0.77 19.94
C ASP A 62 11.52 2.07 20.00
N ALA A 63 12.04 2.45 21.18
CA ALA A 63 12.85 3.64 21.34
C ALA A 63 14.30 3.42 20.86
N GLY A 64 14.99 4.52 20.54
CA GLY A 64 16.43 4.53 20.26
C GLY A 64 16.82 4.65 18.80
N TRP A 65 15.90 4.48 17.86
CA TRP A 65 16.19 4.75 16.44
C TRP A 65 16.23 6.25 16.14
N GLU A 66 15.56 7.05 16.93
CA GLU A 66 15.45 8.49 16.70
C GLU A 66 16.83 9.18 16.77
N GLU A 67 17.65 8.83 17.77
CA GLU A 67 19.01 9.35 17.91
C GLU A 67 19.92 8.85 16.78
N LEU A 68 19.76 7.59 16.38
CA LEU A 68 20.53 7.03 15.26
C LEU A 68 20.22 7.74 13.95
N VAL A 69 18.95 8.03 13.70
CA VAL A 69 18.50 8.73 12.49
C VAL A 69 18.87 10.21 12.55
N ALA A 70 18.71 10.87 13.71
CA ALA A 70 19.03 12.28 13.88
C ALA A 70 20.50 12.61 13.57
N ALA A 71 21.41 11.66 13.79
CA ALA A 71 22.83 11.80 13.48
C ALA A 71 23.11 12.04 11.97
N TYR A 72 22.19 11.63 11.09
CA TYR A 72 22.26 11.87 9.63
C TYR A 72 21.61 13.19 9.21
N ALA A 73 20.89 13.88 10.11
CA ALA A 73 20.13 15.10 9.85
C ALA A 73 19.19 15.00 8.63
N PRO A 74 18.20 14.10 8.66
CA PRO A 74 17.25 13.97 7.56
C PRO A 74 16.42 15.23 7.40
N ASP A 75 16.12 15.59 6.15
CA ASP A 75 15.23 16.70 5.80
C ASP A 75 13.83 16.20 5.36
N THR A 76 13.71 14.94 4.99
CA THR A 76 12.46 14.35 4.53
C THR A 76 12.22 13.01 5.21
N VAL A 77 10.97 12.78 5.63
CA VAL A 77 10.49 11.51 6.18
C VAL A 77 9.40 10.94 5.29
N ILE A 78 9.60 9.70 4.82
CA ILE A 78 8.60 8.94 4.06
C ILE A 78 8.20 7.72 4.89
N HIS A 79 6.94 7.69 5.33
CA HIS A 79 6.45 6.62 6.21
C HIS A 79 5.55 5.65 5.46
N THR A 80 6.11 4.48 5.10
CA THR A 80 5.42 3.39 4.39
C THR A 80 5.21 2.14 5.26
N ALA A 81 5.87 2.06 6.42
CA ALA A 81 5.82 0.88 7.27
C ALA A 81 4.41 0.58 7.79
N TRP A 82 4.00 -0.66 7.66
CA TRP A 82 2.71 -1.13 8.18
C TRP A 82 2.62 -2.65 8.23
N GLN A 83 2.15 -3.19 9.33
CA GLN A 83 1.73 -4.59 9.42
C GLN A 83 0.32 -4.72 8.82
N ILE A 84 0.26 -4.98 7.49
CA ILE A 84 -1.00 -5.00 6.74
C ILE A 84 -1.86 -6.22 7.10
N ARG A 85 -1.22 -7.38 7.31
CA ARG A 85 -1.93 -8.62 7.62
C ARG A 85 -2.25 -8.68 9.09
N ALA A 86 -3.53 -8.82 9.42
CA ALA A 86 -3.96 -8.98 10.80
C ALA A 86 -3.27 -10.17 11.48
N MET A 87 -2.81 -9.95 12.70
CA MET A 87 -2.08 -10.93 13.51
C MET A 87 -3.09 -11.68 14.40
N TYR A 88 -3.32 -12.96 14.13
CA TYR A 88 -4.30 -13.75 14.88
C TYR A 88 -3.92 -13.87 16.37
N GLY A 89 -4.79 -13.34 17.23
CA GLY A 89 -4.56 -13.36 18.69
C GLY A 89 -3.48 -12.40 19.20
N GLN A 90 -2.98 -11.48 18.35
CA GLN A 90 -1.92 -10.53 18.68
C GLN A 90 -2.30 -9.09 18.28
N SER A 91 -3.56 -8.70 18.50
CA SER A 91 -4.07 -7.37 18.15
C SER A 91 -3.31 -6.24 18.85
N ASP A 92 -2.93 -6.43 20.12
CA ASP A 92 -2.23 -5.41 20.91
C ASP A 92 -0.82 -5.16 20.37
N GLU A 93 -0.13 -6.23 19.96
CA GLU A 93 1.19 -6.12 19.34
C GLU A 93 1.10 -5.47 17.95
N GLN A 94 0.08 -5.81 17.16
CA GLN A 94 -0.19 -5.17 15.89
C GLN A 94 -0.48 -3.68 16.07
N TRP A 95 -1.31 -3.32 17.06
CA TRP A 95 -1.59 -1.92 17.40
C TRP A 95 -0.30 -1.17 17.77
N ARG A 96 0.52 -1.76 18.64
CA ARG A 96 1.80 -1.17 19.03
C ARG A 96 2.69 -0.90 17.83
N TRP A 97 2.83 -1.88 16.92
CA TRP A 97 3.66 -1.69 15.74
C TRP A 97 3.09 -0.63 14.79
N ASN A 98 1.79 -0.66 14.53
CA ASN A 98 1.16 0.20 13.54
C ASN A 98 0.86 1.59 14.10
N VAL A 99 0.10 1.67 15.18
CA VAL A 99 -0.43 2.94 15.69
C VAL A 99 0.61 3.66 16.55
N ASP A 100 1.14 2.97 17.58
CA ASP A 100 2.11 3.61 18.48
C ASP A 100 3.43 3.88 17.75
N GLY A 101 3.88 2.95 16.90
CA GLY A 101 5.05 3.16 16.05
C GLY A 101 4.91 4.33 15.10
N SER A 102 3.77 4.46 14.42
CA SER A 102 3.50 5.63 13.56
C SER A 102 3.45 6.93 14.36
N ASN A 103 2.87 6.91 15.56
CA ASN A 103 2.86 8.10 16.42
C ASN A 103 4.28 8.55 16.80
N ARG A 104 5.22 7.61 17.04
CA ARG A 104 6.63 7.95 17.27
C ARG A 104 7.27 8.59 16.03
N VAL A 105 6.99 8.05 14.85
CA VAL A 105 7.48 8.62 13.58
C VAL A 105 6.95 10.05 13.40
N PHE A 106 5.67 10.28 13.71
CA PHE A 106 5.07 11.63 13.61
C PHE A 106 5.68 12.58 14.64
N ASP A 107 5.88 12.13 15.88
CA ASP A 107 6.54 12.94 16.89
C ASP A 107 7.97 13.31 16.47
N PHE A 108 8.73 12.35 15.95
CA PHE A 108 10.06 12.61 15.39
C PHE A 108 10.02 13.65 14.27
N ALA A 109 9.13 13.47 13.28
CA ALA A 109 9.04 14.38 12.14
C ALA A 109 8.58 15.80 12.53
N LEU A 110 7.67 15.91 13.50
CA LEU A 110 7.10 17.20 13.92
C LEU A 110 7.96 17.95 14.97
N THR A 111 8.95 17.29 15.58
CA THR A 111 9.77 17.90 16.64
C THR A 111 11.25 18.00 16.30
N THR A 112 11.74 17.25 15.33
CA THR A 112 13.15 17.30 14.91
C THR A 112 13.39 18.49 14.01
N SER A 113 14.31 19.36 14.42
CA SER A 113 14.72 20.51 13.60
C SER A 113 15.36 20.05 12.30
N GLY A 114 15.03 20.73 11.20
CA GLY A 114 15.58 20.45 9.87
C GLY A 114 14.73 19.50 9.04
N ILE A 115 13.71 18.83 9.60
CA ILE A 115 12.76 18.08 8.79
C ILE A 115 11.81 19.07 8.12
N GLU A 116 11.85 19.07 6.80
CA GLU A 116 11.09 19.98 5.93
C GLU A 116 9.81 19.30 5.38
N ARG A 117 9.83 17.94 5.25
CA ARG A 117 8.73 17.19 4.63
C ARG A 117 8.41 15.88 5.36
N LEU A 118 7.12 15.56 5.44
CA LEU A 118 6.59 14.28 5.89
C LEU A 118 5.58 13.75 4.87
N ILE A 119 5.86 12.58 4.29
CA ILE A 119 4.94 11.86 3.42
C ILE A 119 4.46 10.61 4.15
N TYR A 120 3.15 10.53 4.40
CA TYR A 120 2.55 9.41 5.13
C TYR A 120 1.62 8.59 4.24
N PHE A 121 1.86 7.29 4.19
CA PHE A 121 1.00 6.33 3.50
C PHE A 121 -0.17 5.90 4.38
N SER A 122 -1.34 6.44 4.10
CA SER A 122 -2.63 6.00 4.59
C SER A 122 -3.23 4.93 3.65
N THR A 123 -4.54 4.89 3.45
CA THR A 123 -5.20 3.88 2.59
C THR A 123 -6.60 4.28 2.18
N ALA A 124 -7.04 3.87 0.99
CA ALA A 124 -8.44 3.87 0.58
C ALA A 124 -9.37 3.14 1.57
N SER A 125 -8.84 2.12 2.26
CA SER A 125 -9.65 1.28 3.14
C SER A 125 -10.27 2.04 4.30
N SER A 126 -9.72 3.17 4.71
CA SER A 126 -10.25 4.03 5.78
C SER A 126 -11.62 4.63 5.48
N TYR A 127 -12.03 4.70 4.21
CA TYR A 127 -13.40 5.07 3.84
C TYR A 127 -14.44 3.99 4.11
N SER A 128 -14.03 2.77 4.42
CA SER A 128 -14.86 1.61 4.74
C SER A 128 -15.77 1.10 3.59
N ALA A 129 -15.66 -0.17 3.26
CA ALA A 129 -16.54 -0.83 2.30
C ALA A 129 -17.85 -1.27 2.99
N ARG A 130 -18.94 -0.54 2.78
CA ARG A 130 -20.24 -0.76 3.46
C ARG A 130 -21.36 -1.05 2.49
N LYS A 131 -22.45 -1.65 3.00
CA LYS A 131 -23.62 -2.03 2.20
C LYS A 131 -24.32 -0.83 1.55
N ASP A 132 -24.22 0.34 2.14
CA ASP A 132 -24.78 1.60 1.67
C ASP A 132 -23.90 2.31 0.61
N ASN A 133 -22.68 1.85 0.37
CA ASN A 133 -21.85 2.37 -0.69
C ASN A 133 -22.47 2.09 -2.07
N ARG A 134 -22.34 3.03 -2.98
CA ARG A 134 -22.89 2.96 -4.34
C ARG A 134 -21.76 3.03 -5.36
N PHE A 135 -21.94 2.41 -6.52
CA PHE A 135 -20.98 2.48 -7.62
C PHE A 135 -20.78 3.90 -8.17
N ALA A 136 -21.79 4.73 -8.07
CA ALA A 136 -21.73 6.12 -8.54
C ALA A 136 -21.13 7.09 -7.51
N HIS A 137 -20.80 6.62 -6.31
CA HIS A 137 -20.20 7.45 -5.27
C HIS A 137 -18.69 7.23 -5.26
N LEU A 138 -17.94 8.29 -5.52
CA LEU A 138 -16.49 8.35 -5.40
C LEU A 138 -16.16 9.15 -4.14
N PHE A 139 -15.45 8.51 -3.21
CA PHE A 139 -15.04 9.17 -1.97
C PHE A 139 -13.97 10.24 -2.25
N THR A 140 -14.23 11.46 -1.83
CA THR A 140 -13.27 12.57 -1.90
C THR A 140 -12.43 12.65 -0.61
N GLU A 141 -11.34 13.42 -0.64
CA GLU A 141 -10.46 13.61 0.50
C GLU A 141 -11.10 14.38 1.66
N GLU A 142 -12.11 15.18 1.38
CA GLU A 142 -12.88 15.96 2.35
C GLU A 142 -13.89 15.12 3.12
N GLU A 143 -14.24 13.94 2.59
CA GLU A 143 -15.16 13.03 3.28
C GLU A 143 -14.48 12.40 4.50
N GLY A 144 -15.18 12.43 5.63
CA GLY A 144 -14.73 11.82 6.86
C GLY A 144 -14.67 10.30 6.77
N PHE A 145 -13.81 9.71 7.56
CA PHE A 145 -13.73 8.28 7.72
C PHE A 145 -14.95 7.71 8.44
N ARG A 146 -15.21 6.42 8.23
CA ARG A 146 -16.28 5.68 8.88
C ARG A 146 -15.72 4.53 9.68
N ASP A 147 -16.36 4.20 10.80
CA ASP A 147 -15.95 3.07 11.64
C ASP A 147 -16.04 1.75 10.88
N ASP A 148 -15.05 0.89 11.10
CA ASP A 148 -14.97 -0.42 10.47
C ASP A 148 -14.55 -1.49 11.49
N ASP A 149 -14.99 -2.73 11.29
CA ASP A 149 -14.53 -3.91 12.00
C ASP A 149 -13.30 -4.55 11.32
N TYR A 150 -12.80 -3.97 10.24
CA TYR A 150 -11.55 -4.34 9.60
C TYR A 150 -10.38 -3.61 10.25
N ILE A 151 -9.64 -4.32 11.09
CA ILE A 151 -8.58 -3.76 11.93
C ILE A 151 -7.59 -2.88 11.15
N TYR A 152 -7.21 -3.28 9.95
CA TYR A 152 -6.30 -2.50 9.10
C TYR A 152 -6.87 -1.12 8.75
N ALA A 153 -8.15 -1.06 8.37
CA ALA A 153 -8.82 0.19 8.01
C ALA A 153 -8.97 1.10 9.24
N GLU A 154 -9.35 0.52 10.38
CA GLU A 154 -9.56 1.25 11.63
C GLU A 154 -8.25 1.80 12.19
N GLU A 155 -7.18 0.99 12.22
CA GLU A 155 -5.86 1.45 12.65
C GLU A 155 -5.32 2.59 11.76
N LYS A 156 -5.49 2.49 10.43
CA LYS A 156 -5.07 3.54 9.48
C LYS A 156 -5.84 4.83 9.67
N LYS A 157 -7.18 4.74 9.87
CA LYS A 157 -8.03 5.88 10.18
C LYS A 157 -7.54 6.61 11.41
N ILE A 158 -7.41 5.90 12.54
CA ILE A 158 -6.99 6.46 13.81
C ILE A 158 -5.60 7.11 13.70
N THR A 159 -4.69 6.46 13.00
CA THR A 159 -3.32 6.96 12.81
C THR A 159 -3.29 8.24 11.98
N GLU A 160 -4.09 8.35 10.91
CA GLU A 160 -4.19 9.55 10.10
C GLU A 160 -4.84 10.71 10.88
N GLU A 161 -5.89 10.42 11.67
CA GLU A 161 -6.53 11.40 12.55
C GLU A 161 -5.55 11.90 13.64
N TYR A 162 -4.70 11.02 14.17
CA TYR A 162 -3.65 11.41 15.11
C TYR A 162 -2.61 12.32 14.47
N LEU A 163 -2.16 12.01 13.24
CA LEU A 163 -1.22 12.87 12.52
C LEU A 163 -1.79 14.28 12.36
N ARG A 164 -3.03 14.39 11.86
CA ARG A 164 -3.68 15.70 11.69
C ARG A 164 -3.78 16.47 13.00
N LYS A 165 -4.24 15.82 14.06
CA LYS A 165 -4.36 16.44 15.39
C LYS A 165 -3.01 16.92 15.93
N LYS A 166 -1.95 16.12 15.80
CA LYS A 166 -0.59 16.49 16.24
C LYS A 166 -0.06 17.68 15.43
N TYR A 167 -0.24 17.65 14.13
CA TYR A 167 0.15 18.75 13.22
C TYR A 167 -0.54 20.05 13.58
N GLU A 168 -1.86 20.05 13.72
CA GLU A 168 -2.65 21.21 14.09
C GLU A 168 -2.25 21.77 15.47
N ALA A 169 -2.01 20.90 16.44
CA ALA A 169 -1.55 21.30 17.77
C ALA A 169 -0.15 21.95 17.73
N ALA A 170 0.78 21.40 16.95
CA ALA A 170 2.11 21.97 16.79
C ALA A 170 2.07 23.36 16.11
N LYS A 171 1.27 23.47 15.04
CA LYS A 171 1.05 24.73 14.32
C LYS A 171 0.40 25.79 15.21
N ALA A 172 -0.64 25.43 15.96
CA ALA A 172 -1.29 26.35 16.91
C ALA A 172 -0.35 26.81 18.03
N ALA A 173 0.63 26.01 18.42
CA ALA A 173 1.68 26.36 19.36
C ALA A 173 2.80 27.22 18.75
N GLY A 174 2.72 27.61 17.48
CA GLY A 174 3.72 28.41 16.77
C GLY A 174 5.04 27.67 16.52
N LYS A 175 5.04 26.32 16.57
CA LYS A 175 6.23 25.53 16.25
C LYS A 175 6.44 25.44 14.74
N PRO A 176 7.68 25.43 14.27
CA PRO A 176 7.95 25.08 12.89
C PRO A 176 7.47 23.64 12.65
N VAL A 177 6.71 23.42 11.59
CA VAL A 177 6.19 22.11 11.20
C VAL A 177 6.62 21.80 9.77
N PRO A 178 6.90 20.53 9.44
CA PRO A 178 7.18 20.14 8.07
C PRO A 178 5.94 20.29 7.18
N GLN A 179 6.14 20.40 5.89
CA GLN A 179 5.08 20.17 4.92
C GLN A 179 4.64 18.71 4.99
N VAL A 180 3.33 18.47 5.14
CA VAL A 180 2.78 17.12 5.26
C VAL A 180 1.94 16.76 4.03
N SER A 181 2.24 15.63 3.41
CA SER A 181 1.43 15.03 2.36
C SER A 181 0.98 13.64 2.79
N VAL A 182 -0.33 13.46 2.93
CA VAL A 182 -0.93 12.16 3.22
C VAL A 182 -1.42 11.54 1.93
N VAL A 183 -1.02 10.31 1.67
CA VAL A 183 -1.44 9.58 0.47
C VAL A 183 -2.34 8.40 0.83
N ARG A 184 -3.52 8.31 0.21
CA ARG A 184 -4.51 7.22 0.37
C ARG A 184 -4.54 6.37 -0.90
N PRO A 185 -3.63 5.41 -1.07
CA PRO A 185 -3.57 4.65 -2.30
C PRO A 185 -4.75 3.69 -2.46
N ALA A 186 -5.19 3.53 -3.71
CA ALA A 186 -5.89 2.35 -4.17
C ALA A 186 -5.00 1.10 -4.03
N ALA A 187 -5.48 -0.06 -4.45
CA ALA A 187 -4.64 -1.26 -4.36
C ALA A 187 -3.41 -1.13 -5.27
N ILE A 188 -2.22 -1.06 -4.66
CA ILE A 188 -0.95 -0.93 -5.39
C ILE A 188 -0.60 -2.27 -6.03
N THR A 189 -0.32 -2.24 -7.33
CA THR A 189 0.05 -3.42 -8.12
C THR A 189 1.24 -3.13 -9.02
N GLY A 190 1.93 -4.18 -9.42
CA GLY A 190 3.06 -4.08 -10.34
C GLY A 190 3.92 -5.34 -10.34
N PRO A 191 4.93 -5.44 -11.21
CA PRO A 191 5.77 -6.63 -11.35
C PRO A 191 6.55 -6.99 -10.08
N ARG A 192 6.89 -6.03 -9.22
CA ARG A 192 7.56 -6.29 -7.93
C ARG A 192 6.63 -6.77 -6.83
N GLY A 193 5.33 -6.54 -6.94
CA GLY A 193 4.35 -6.89 -5.92
C GLY A 193 4.35 -8.38 -5.58
N ARG A 194 4.96 -8.77 -4.46
CA ARG A 194 5.12 -10.17 -4.03
C ARG A 194 3.78 -10.87 -3.74
N TYR A 195 2.75 -10.10 -3.38
CA TYR A 195 1.49 -10.59 -2.82
C TYR A 195 0.27 -10.18 -3.62
N MET A 196 0.40 -9.23 -4.54
CA MET A 196 -0.73 -8.57 -5.20
C MET A 196 -1.11 -9.20 -6.53
N ARG A 197 -0.64 -10.39 -6.81
CA ARG A 197 -1.21 -11.10 -7.96
C ARG A 197 -2.65 -11.41 -7.66
N ILE A 198 -3.48 -11.34 -8.69
CA ILE A 198 -4.87 -11.76 -8.78
C ILE A 198 -5.01 -13.19 -8.23
N ARG A 199 -4.72 -13.34 -6.97
CA ARG A 199 -4.90 -14.56 -6.23
C ARG A 199 -5.80 -14.17 -5.09
N PHE A 200 -7.08 -14.38 -5.29
CA PHE A 200 -8.01 -14.40 -4.18
C PHE A 200 -7.37 -15.19 -3.06
N GLY A 201 -7.47 -14.70 -1.82
CA GLY A 201 -6.73 -15.22 -0.68
C GLY A 201 -6.74 -16.76 -0.55
N LEU A 202 -7.85 -17.42 -0.97
CA LEU A 202 -7.96 -18.85 -1.01
C LEU A 202 -7.05 -19.51 -2.08
N GLN A 203 -6.96 -18.93 -3.27
CA GLN A 203 -6.12 -19.48 -4.36
C GLN A 203 -4.62 -19.37 -4.05
N SER A 204 -4.20 -18.29 -3.39
CA SER A 204 -2.82 -18.09 -3.00
C SER A 204 -2.37 -19.06 -1.89
N ALA A 205 -3.25 -19.37 -0.95
CA ALA A 205 -2.95 -20.28 0.16
C ALA A 205 -2.93 -21.76 -0.27
N LEU A 206 -3.71 -22.12 -1.28
CA LEU A 206 -3.90 -23.53 -1.69
C LEU A 206 -2.94 -23.99 -2.79
N GLN A 207 -2.35 -23.10 -3.57
CA GLN A 207 -1.42 -23.48 -4.66
C GLN A 207 -0.07 -24.05 -4.19
N GLY A 208 0.32 -23.84 -2.93
CA GLY A 208 1.62 -24.29 -2.40
C GLY A 208 1.62 -25.65 -1.69
N ASN A 209 0.48 -26.16 -1.24
CA ASN A 209 0.46 -27.22 -0.21
C ASN A 209 -0.34 -28.49 -0.54
N LEU A 210 -0.90 -28.64 -1.76
CA LEU A 210 -1.77 -29.77 -2.06
C LEU A 210 -1.14 -30.73 -3.08
N ARG A 211 -0.55 -31.79 -2.58
CA ARG A 211 -0.09 -32.96 -3.37
C ARG A 211 -1.14 -34.07 -3.28
N GLY A 212 -1.82 -34.33 -4.42
CA GLY A 212 -2.59 -35.52 -4.71
C GLY A 212 -3.76 -35.92 -3.80
N GLY A 213 -4.93 -36.23 -4.37
CA GLY A 213 -6.09 -36.79 -3.67
C GLY A 213 -7.42 -36.10 -3.95
N VAL A 214 -8.50 -36.59 -3.31
CA VAL A 214 -9.87 -36.05 -3.43
C VAL A 214 -9.93 -34.55 -3.04
N VAL A 215 -9.15 -34.16 -2.02
CA VAL A 215 -9.01 -32.76 -1.59
C VAL A 215 -8.45 -31.89 -2.72
N ASN A 216 -7.47 -32.38 -3.47
CA ASN A 216 -6.90 -31.64 -4.60
C ASN A 216 -7.93 -31.43 -5.73
N ARG A 217 -8.79 -32.39 -6.00
CA ARG A 217 -9.90 -32.26 -6.98
C ARG A 217 -10.95 -31.27 -6.52
N MET A 218 -11.33 -31.27 -5.24
CA MET A 218 -12.25 -30.26 -4.69
C MET A 218 -11.67 -28.85 -4.75
N VAL A 219 -10.40 -28.71 -4.42
CA VAL A 219 -9.71 -27.41 -4.50
C VAL A 219 -9.59 -26.94 -5.94
N THR A 220 -9.22 -27.82 -6.88
CA THR A 220 -9.17 -27.49 -8.31
C THR A 220 -10.54 -27.05 -8.81
N LEU A 221 -11.62 -27.72 -8.39
CA LEU A 221 -12.99 -27.32 -8.75
C LEU A 221 -13.35 -25.94 -8.17
N LEU A 222 -13.06 -25.71 -6.89
CA LEU A 222 -13.31 -24.41 -6.24
C LEU A 222 -12.46 -23.26 -6.84
N THR A 223 -11.22 -23.58 -7.24
CA THR A 223 -10.33 -22.61 -7.89
C THR A 223 -10.59 -22.43 -9.39
N SER A 224 -11.48 -23.24 -9.98
CA SER A 224 -11.92 -23.07 -11.36
C SER A 224 -12.87 -21.87 -11.57
N PHE A 225 -13.34 -21.29 -10.47
CA PHE A 225 -14.24 -20.13 -10.49
C PHE A 225 -13.64 -18.96 -9.68
N VAL A 226 -14.08 -17.77 -10.04
CA VAL A 226 -13.86 -16.57 -9.25
C VAL A 226 -15.12 -16.27 -8.44
N PRO A 227 -15.12 -16.51 -7.13
CA PRO A 227 -16.25 -16.13 -6.29
C PRO A 227 -16.30 -14.60 -6.20
N ALA A 228 -17.39 -14.01 -6.64
CA ALA A 228 -17.58 -12.57 -6.60
C ALA A 228 -19.02 -12.21 -6.24
N THR A 229 -19.17 -11.17 -5.42
CA THR A 229 -20.47 -10.55 -5.16
C THR A 229 -20.82 -9.58 -6.28
N LYS A 230 -22.11 -9.20 -6.37
CA LYS A 230 -22.55 -8.16 -7.32
C LYS A 230 -21.95 -6.77 -7.03
N GLY A 231 -21.56 -6.54 -5.77
CA GLY A 231 -20.98 -5.28 -5.32
C GLY A 231 -19.45 -5.20 -5.44
N TRP A 232 -18.80 -6.26 -5.91
CA TRP A 232 -17.34 -6.25 -6.01
C TRP A 232 -16.87 -5.34 -7.15
N VAL A 233 -16.10 -4.33 -6.78
CA VAL A 233 -15.40 -3.39 -7.66
C VAL A 233 -14.18 -2.87 -6.93
N ARG A 234 -13.09 -2.60 -7.65
CA ARG A 234 -11.83 -2.09 -7.08
C ARG A 234 -11.13 -1.13 -8.04
N GLN A 235 -10.43 -0.20 -7.45
CA GLN A 235 -9.43 0.61 -8.14
C GLN A 235 -8.03 0.06 -7.83
N PHE A 236 -7.16 0.17 -8.82
CA PHE A 236 -5.76 -0.21 -8.71
C PHE A 236 -4.89 0.94 -9.20
N ILE A 237 -3.72 1.06 -8.62
CA ILE A 237 -2.68 1.99 -9.06
C ILE A 237 -1.39 1.23 -9.31
N HIS A 238 -0.69 1.59 -10.38
CA HIS A 238 0.58 0.94 -10.72
C HIS A 238 1.70 1.41 -9.78
N GLU A 239 2.65 0.51 -9.47
CA GLU A 239 3.78 0.81 -8.58
C GLU A 239 4.67 1.94 -9.12
N ASP A 240 4.80 2.09 -10.44
CA ASP A 240 5.53 3.20 -11.05
C ASP A 240 4.87 4.54 -10.79
N ASP A 241 3.53 4.62 -10.93
CA ASP A 241 2.78 5.83 -10.62
C ASP A 241 2.93 6.21 -9.14
N VAL A 242 2.85 5.22 -8.24
CA VAL A 242 3.07 5.46 -6.80
C VAL A 242 4.45 6.03 -6.54
N ASN A 243 5.47 5.48 -7.18
CA ASN A 243 6.83 5.97 -7.04
C ASN A 243 6.97 7.41 -7.56
N ASP A 244 6.46 7.71 -8.75
CA ASP A 244 6.55 9.04 -9.35
C ASP A 244 5.80 10.09 -8.53
N ILE A 245 4.62 9.75 -7.99
CA ILE A 245 3.88 10.61 -7.07
C ILE A 245 4.73 10.92 -5.83
N VAL A 246 5.35 9.91 -5.22
CA VAL A 246 6.20 10.14 -4.04
C VAL A 246 7.44 10.96 -4.40
N MET A 247 8.08 10.71 -5.55
CA MET A 247 9.19 11.55 -6.02
C MET A 247 8.74 13.00 -6.21
N MET A 248 7.59 13.24 -6.84
CA MET A 248 7.02 14.58 -6.99
C MET A 248 6.77 15.25 -5.63
N LEU A 249 6.14 14.54 -4.68
CA LEU A 249 5.88 15.06 -3.33
C LEU A 249 7.17 15.33 -2.54
N THR A 250 8.25 14.62 -2.85
CA THR A 250 9.54 14.77 -2.17
C THR A 250 10.35 15.95 -2.70
N PHE A 251 10.34 16.21 -4.00
CA PHE A 251 11.31 17.11 -4.64
C PHE A 251 10.71 18.39 -5.20
N ASN A 252 9.41 18.45 -5.45
CA ASN A 252 8.81 19.65 -6.02
C ASN A 252 8.42 20.66 -4.93
N ASP A 253 8.40 21.92 -5.29
CA ASP A 253 7.77 22.97 -4.47
C ASP A 253 6.25 22.81 -4.56
N LEU A 254 5.63 22.62 -3.41
CA LEU A 254 4.20 22.35 -3.30
C LEU A 254 3.50 23.49 -2.57
N PRO A 255 2.31 23.91 -3.04
CA PRO A 255 1.64 25.11 -2.53
C PRO A 255 0.90 24.93 -1.20
N TRP A 256 0.91 23.72 -0.63
CA TRP A 256 0.21 23.40 0.62
C TRP A 256 1.18 23.15 1.77
N GLU A 257 0.69 23.33 2.98
CA GLU A 257 1.41 22.99 4.21
C GLU A 257 1.02 21.59 4.72
N TYR A 258 -0.27 21.23 4.60
CA TYR A 258 -0.82 19.91 4.91
C TYR A 258 -1.89 19.57 3.88
N ASP A 259 -1.71 18.48 3.16
CA ASP A 259 -2.72 18.04 2.21
C ASP A 259 -2.85 16.51 2.14
N VAL A 260 -3.98 16.04 1.61
CA VAL A 260 -4.33 14.62 1.49
C VAL A 260 -4.70 14.33 0.04
N PHE A 261 -4.27 13.19 -0.48
CA PHE A 261 -4.52 12.77 -1.86
C PHE A 261 -5.01 11.34 -1.94
N ASN A 262 -6.12 11.12 -2.60
CA ASN A 262 -6.54 9.81 -3.06
C ASN A 262 -5.67 9.39 -4.24
N ILE A 263 -4.79 8.41 -4.02
CA ILE A 263 -3.91 7.93 -5.09
C ILE A 263 -4.62 6.85 -5.89
N THR A 264 -5.30 7.29 -6.94
CA THR A 264 -5.99 6.43 -7.91
C THR A 264 -6.03 7.11 -9.27
N PRO A 265 -5.88 6.38 -10.39
CA PRO A 265 -6.05 6.97 -11.71
C PRO A 265 -7.51 7.33 -11.94
N VAL A 266 -7.74 8.46 -12.65
CA VAL A 266 -9.07 8.84 -13.16
C VAL A 266 -9.39 7.93 -14.35
N SER A 267 -9.94 6.76 -14.06
CA SER A 267 -10.25 5.73 -15.07
C SER A 267 -11.30 4.77 -14.55
N ASP A 268 -11.86 3.97 -15.47
CA ASP A 268 -12.78 2.90 -15.10
C ASP A 268 -12.19 1.96 -14.07
N PRO A 269 -12.92 1.63 -12.98
CA PRO A 269 -12.48 0.66 -12.01
C PRO A 269 -12.55 -0.77 -12.59
N VAL A 270 -11.92 -1.70 -11.89
CA VAL A 270 -11.95 -3.12 -12.21
C VAL A 270 -13.18 -3.77 -11.59
N TYR A 271 -14.03 -4.36 -12.42
CA TYR A 271 -15.20 -5.12 -12.00
C TYR A 271 -14.91 -6.63 -11.92
N ALA A 272 -15.82 -7.38 -11.30
CA ALA A 272 -15.68 -8.83 -11.19
C ALA A 272 -15.50 -9.53 -12.55
N LYS A 273 -16.11 -9.01 -13.63
CA LYS A 273 -15.94 -9.54 -14.99
C LYS A 273 -14.51 -9.37 -15.52
N ASP A 274 -13.92 -8.21 -15.30
CA ASP A 274 -12.55 -7.91 -15.73
C ASP A 274 -11.55 -8.83 -15.00
N MET A 275 -11.80 -9.03 -13.72
CA MET A 275 -11.03 -9.95 -12.89
C MET A 275 -11.13 -11.40 -13.35
N ALA A 276 -12.34 -11.88 -13.65
CA ALA A 276 -12.56 -13.24 -14.12
C ALA A 276 -11.91 -13.48 -15.49
N GLN A 277 -12.00 -12.50 -16.37
CA GLN A 277 -11.37 -12.51 -17.69
C GLN A 277 -9.84 -12.57 -17.58
N ALA A 278 -9.23 -11.75 -16.73
CA ALA A 278 -7.78 -11.72 -16.54
C ALA A 278 -7.18 -13.03 -16.01
N VAL A 279 -7.98 -13.87 -15.36
CA VAL A 279 -7.55 -15.19 -14.88
C VAL A 279 -8.16 -16.34 -15.68
N GLU A 280 -8.85 -16.06 -16.78
CA GLU A 280 -9.50 -17.02 -17.69
C GLU A 280 -10.48 -17.97 -16.98
N LYS A 281 -11.22 -17.44 -15.99
CA LYS A 281 -12.15 -18.21 -15.16
C LYS A 281 -13.55 -17.65 -15.21
N LYS A 282 -14.53 -18.50 -14.89
CA LYS A 282 -15.93 -18.07 -14.77
C LYS A 282 -16.22 -17.49 -13.41
N ILE A 283 -17.13 -16.53 -13.35
CA ILE A 283 -17.62 -15.99 -12.09
C ILE A 283 -18.55 -17.01 -11.42
N LEU A 284 -18.31 -17.25 -10.13
CA LEU A 284 -19.26 -17.90 -9.23
C LEU A 284 -19.96 -16.80 -8.41
N PRO A 285 -21.23 -16.47 -8.71
CA PRO A 285 -21.93 -15.44 -7.96
C PRO A 285 -22.14 -15.88 -6.51
N ILE A 286 -21.67 -15.08 -5.57
CA ILE A 286 -21.90 -15.32 -4.14
C ILE A 286 -22.61 -14.14 -3.49
N GLN A 287 -23.25 -14.40 -2.36
CA GLN A 287 -23.86 -13.35 -1.56
C GLN A 287 -22.89 -12.86 -0.47
N PRO A 288 -23.03 -11.61 0.00
CA PRO A 288 -22.15 -11.06 1.05
C PRO A 288 -22.08 -11.93 2.32
N TRP A 289 -23.18 -12.55 2.73
CA TRP A 289 -23.20 -13.44 3.89
C TRP A 289 -22.35 -14.70 3.68
N MET A 290 -22.27 -15.21 2.44
CA MET A 290 -21.42 -16.36 2.11
C MET A 290 -19.95 -15.98 2.22
N ALA A 291 -19.57 -14.80 1.72
CA ALA A 291 -18.22 -14.26 1.89
C ALA A 291 -17.87 -14.12 3.38
N ARG A 292 -18.78 -13.52 4.18
CA ARG A 292 -18.61 -13.38 5.63
C ARG A 292 -18.37 -14.71 6.32
N SER A 293 -19.19 -15.71 6.04
CA SER A 293 -19.09 -17.04 6.65
C SER A 293 -17.80 -17.76 6.26
N ALA A 294 -17.41 -17.68 4.98
CA ALA A 294 -16.16 -18.26 4.51
C ALA A 294 -14.93 -17.60 5.15
N PHE A 295 -14.93 -16.27 5.25
CA PHE A 295 -13.85 -15.53 5.87
C PHE A 295 -13.72 -15.88 7.35
N TRP A 296 -14.84 -15.90 8.09
CA TRP A 296 -14.85 -16.32 9.48
C TRP A 296 -14.30 -17.74 9.67
N PHE A 297 -14.77 -18.69 8.85
CA PHE A 297 -14.32 -20.09 8.91
C PHE A 297 -12.80 -20.19 8.67
N PHE A 298 -12.29 -19.61 7.59
CA PHE A 298 -10.86 -19.69 7.27
C PHE A 298 -9.99 -18.95 8.29
N TRP A 299 -10.44 -17.81 8.81
CA TRP A 299 -9.72 -17.09 9.83
C TRP A 299 -9.46 -17.95 11.07
N HIS A 300 -10.48 -18.57 11.60
CA HIS A 300 -10.39 -19.35 12.83
C HIS A 300 -9.74 -20.71 12.62
N THR A 301 -10.08 -21.44 11.56
CA THR A 301 -9.51 -22.78 11.29
C THR A 301 -8.03 -22.71 10.94
N THR A 302 -7.58 -21.67 10.27
CA THR A 302 -6.17 -21.51 9.88
C THR A 302 -5.37 -20.62 10.84
N ARG A 303 -6.01 -20.11 11.90
CA ARG A 303 -5.40 -19.16 12.85
C ARG A 303 -4.71 -18.01 12.13
N GLY A 304 -5.41 -17.36 11.20
CA GLY A 304 -4.92 -16.20 10.44
C GLY A 304 -3.91 -16.50 9.33
N ARG A 305 -3.52 -17.76 9.08
CA ARG A 305 -2.62 -18.10 7.96
C ARG A 305 -3.24 -17.75 6.59
N ILE A 306 -4.56 -17.89 6.47
CA ILE A 306 -5.32 -17.33 5.36
C ILE A 306 -5.80 -15.94 5.82
N PRO A 307 -5.42 -14.85 5.12
CA PRO A 307 -5.70 -13.48 5.56
C PRO A 307 -7.16 -13.08 5.32
N THR A 308 -8.05 -13.64 6.10
CA THR A 308 -9.51 -13.43 6.08
C THR A 308 -10.02 -12.87 7.41
N CYS A 309 -9.27 -11.91 7.99
CA CYS A 309 -9.59 -11.32 9.27
C CYS A 309 -10.99 -10.70 9.31
N PRO A 310 -11.58 -10.51 10.51
CA PRO A 310 -12.87 -9.85 10.67
C PRO A 310 -12.96 -8.53 9.90
N GLY A 311 -14.12 -8.24 9.32
CA GLY A 311 -14.37 -7.02 8.54
C GLY A 311 -13.85 -7.07 7.10
N SER A 312 -12.73 -7.74 6.81
CA SER A 312 -12.12 -7.75 5.47
C SER A 312 -13.02 -8.31 4.36
N TRP A 313 -13.99 -9.18 4.70
CA TRP A 313 -15.00 -9.71 3.77
C TRP A 313 -15.85 -8.60 3.12
N ARG A 314 -15.99 -7.44 3.75
CA ARG A 314 -16.76 -6.30 3.22
C ARG A 314 -16.12 -5.77 1.95
N PHE A 315 -14.80 -5.74 1.90
CA PHE A 315 -14.03 -5.34 0.72
C PHE A 315 -14.19 -6.32 -0.46
N TYR A 316 -14.69 -7.52 -0.22
CA TYR A 316 -15.07 -8.49 -1.23
C TYR A 316 -16.56 -8.46 -1.56
N SER A 317 -17.33 -7.61 -0.90
CA SER A 317 -18.78 -7.61 -0.98
C SER A 317 -19.41 -6.30 -1.41
N TYR A 318 -18.76 -5.18 -1.11
CA TYR A 318 -19.34 -3.86 -1.32
C TYR A 318 -18.37 -2.95 -2.08
N PRO A 319 -18.87 -1.98 -2.87
CA PRO A 319 -18.02 -1.05 -3.59
C PRO A 319 -17.28 -0.12 -2.63
N LEU A 320 -16.05 0.21 -3.00
CA LEU A 320 -15.25 1.28 -2.43
C LEU A 320 -14.46 1.90 -3.57
N LEU A 321 -14.82 3.11 -3.93
CA LEU A 321 -14.23 3.86 -5.03
C LEU A 321 -13.88 5.26 -4.54
N MET A 322 -12.72 5.74 -4.93
CA MET A 322 -12.21 7.06 -4.60
C MET A 322 -12.25 7.97 -5.82
N ASP A 323 -12.43 9.26 -5.58
CA ASP A 323 -12.18 10.30 -6.54
C ASP A 323 -10.66 10.53 -6.68
N GLY A 324 -10.16 10.58 -7.89
CA GLY A 324 -8.76 10.83 -8.22
C GLY A 324 -8.52 12.19 -8.88
N GLU A 325 -9.54 13.03 -9.02
CA GLU A 325 -9.46 14.29 -9.75
C GLU A 325 -8.48 15.27 -9.07
N LYS A 326 -8.46 15.34 -7.75
CA LYS A 326 -7.50 16.17 -7.01
C LYS A 326 -6.05 15.79 -7.31
N LEU A 327 -5.75 14.49 -7.34
CA LEU A 327 -4.43 14.03 -7.76
C LEU A 327 -4.13 14.40 -9.22
N ALA A 328 -5.12 14.29 -10.11
CA ALA A 328 -4.97 14.57 -11.52
C ALA A 328 -4.61 16.04 -11.83
N GLU A 329 -4.90 16.96 -10.93
CA GLU A 329 -4.46 18.38 -11.03
C GLU A 329 -2.93 18.52 -10.95
N ILE A 330 -2.24 17.61 -10.29
CA ILE A 330 -0.79 17.68 -10.04
C ILE A 330 0.02 16.54 -10.65
N TYR A 331 -0.62 15.41 -10.94
CA TYR A 331 0.02 14.23 -11.52
C TYR A 331 -0.97 13.43 -12.38
N THR A 332 -0.59 13.15 -13.63
CA THR A 332 -1.35 12.27 -14.51
C THR A 332 -0.79 10.85 -14.44
N CYS A 333 -1.60 9.90 -13.97
CA CYS A 333 -1.20 8.49 -13.91
C CYS A 333 -0.90 7.95 -15.32
N GLN A 334 0.18 7.19 -15.43
CA GLN A 334 0.62 6.58 -16.69
C GLN A 334 -0.23 5.35 -17.05
N TYR A 335 -0.78 4.69 -16.02
CA TYR A 335 -1.56 3.46 -16.17
C TYR A 335 -3.00 3.67 -15.70
N THR A 336 -3.94 3.10 -16.44
CA THR A 336 -5.32 3.01 -15.97
C THR A 336 -5.43 1.99 -14.82
N SER A 337 -6.54 2.00 -14.08
CA SER A 337 -6.79 1.01 -13.03
C SER A 337 -6.82 -0.43 -13.59
N LYS A 338 -7.28 -0.62 -14.83
CA LYS A 338 -7.29 -1.92 -15.50
C LYS A 338 -5.88 -2.36 -15.92
N ASP A 339 -5.06 -1.45 -16.43
CA ASP A 339 -3.67 -1.74 -16.77
C ASP A 339 -2.87 -2.14 -15.53
N ALA A 340 -2.99 -1.36 -14.45
CA ALA A 340 -2.36 -1.67 -13.18
C ALA A 340 -2.77 -3.05 -12.64
N PHE A 341 -4.05 -3.41 -12.77
CA PHE A 341 -4.58 -4.72 -12.36
C PHE A 341 -4.06 -5.87 -13.23
N GLN A 342 -3.90 -5.68 -14.53
CA GLN A 342 -3.47 -6.70 -15.48
C GLN A 342 -1.95 -6.92 -15.49
N TYR A 343 -1.19 -6.11 -14.77
CA TYR A 343 0.26 -6.16 -14.74
C TYR A 343 0.93 -5.83 -16.07
N THR A 344 0.74 -4.65 -16.52
CA THR A 344 1.68 -4.06 -17.46
C THR A 344 3.07 -4.07 -16.83
N ASP A 345 4.08 -4.42 -17.62
CA ASP A 345 5.46 -4.41 -17.18
C ASP A 345 5.84 -2.98 -16.76
N GLY A 346 6.45 -2.89 -15.59
CA GLY A 346 6.90 -1.62 -15.05
C GLY A 346 8.42 -1.49 -15.08
N ARG A 347 8.93 -0.29 -14.77
CA ARG A 347 10.36 0.03 -14.70
C ARG A 347 11.16 -0.86 -13.76
N TYR A 348 10.50 -1.47 -12.79
CA TYR A 348 11.12 -2.27 -11.75
C TYR A 348 11.18 -3.76 -12.06
N GLU A 349 10.69 -4.21 -13.21
CA GLU A 349 10.68 -5.62 -13.58
C GLU A 349 12.11 -6.21 -13.58
N SER A 350 13.08 -5.45 -14.06
CA SER A 350 14.50 -5.84 -14.10
C SER A 350 15.11 -6.11 -12.72
N TYR A 351 14.52 -5.58 -11.66
CA TYR A 351 14.98 -5.78 -10.27
C TYR A 351 14.31 -6.96 -9.58
N VAL A 352 13.31 -7.57 -10.20
CA VAL A 352 12.64 -8.74 -9.65
C VAL A 352 13.47 -9.97 -10.00
N PRO A 353 13.99 -10.74 -9.01
CA PRO A 353 14.71 -11.97 -9.29
C PRO A 353 13.90 -12.89 -10.21
N GLU A 354 14.54 -13.56 -11.17
CA GLU A 354 13.88 -14.45 -12.15
C GLU A 354 12.96 -15.47 -11.48
N THR A 355 13.35 -16.01 -10.31
CA THR A 355 12.53 -16.94 -9.51
C THR A 355 11.24 -16.31 -8.98
N LYS A 356 11.13 -14.97 -8.98
CA LYS A 356 9.96 -14.20 -8.55
C LYS A 356 9.27 -13.49 -9.70
N GLN A 357 9.91 -13.47 -10.89
CA GLN A 357 9.28 -12.96 -12.10
C GLN A 357 8.07 -13.83 -12.45
N ARG A 358 7.08 -13.18 -12.98
CA ARG A 358 5.84 -13.86 -13.29
C ARG A 358 5.86 -14.28 -14.75
N SER A 359 5.43 -15.50 -15.02
CA SER A 359 4.99 -15.84 -16.37
C SER A 359 3.83 -14.93 -16.75
N ARG A 360 3.99 -14.12 -17.79
CA ARG A 360 2.90 -13.36 -18.40
C ARG A 360 1.79 -14.32 -18.79
N PRO A 361 0.51 -13.99 -18.56
CA PRO A 361 -0.58 -14.71 -19.18
C PRO A 361 -0.36 -14.66 -20.71
N ALA A 362 -0.53 -15.79 -21.37
CA ALA A 362 -0.34 -15.91 -22.82
C ALA A 362 -1.20 -14.90 -23.64
N SER A 363 -2.35 -14.47 -23.07
CA SER A 363 -3.23 -13.45 -23.63
C SER A 363 -2.62 -12.05 -23.72
N LEU A 364 -1.69 -11.68 -22.84
CA LEU A 364 -1.04 -10.36 -22.89
C LEU A 364 0.12 -10.34 -23.90
N ALA A 365 0.83 -11.46 -24.05
CA ALA A 365 1.86 -11.60 -25.07
C ALA A 365 1.31 -11.54 -26.50
N ALA A 366 0.08 -12.00 -26.71
CA ALA A 366 -0.59 -11.93 -28.01
C ALA A 366 -1.08 -10.50 -28.36
N ALA A 367 -1.52 -9.72 -27.38
CA ALA A 367 -2.01 -8.35 -27.60
C ALA A 367 -0.89 -7.34 -27.91
N GLU A 368 0.37 -7.63 -27.55
CA GLU A 368 1.53 -6.78 -27.89
C GLU A 368 2.08 -7.06 -29.30
N LEU A 369 1.83 -8.24 -29.85
CA LEU A 369 2.21 -8.57 -31.24
C LEU A 369 1.25 -7.98 -32.28
N GLU A 370 0.09 -7.47 -31.83
CA GLU A 370 -0.91 -6.81 -32.68
C GLU A 370 -0.88 -5.27 -32.61
N ARG A 371 0.05 -4.67 -31.85
CA ARG A 371 0.32 -3.23 -31.80
C ARG A 371 1.66 -2.90 -32.46
#